data_9ca919e496bd40d63338013134c4ab28
#
_entry.id   9ca919e496bd40d63338013134c4ab28
#
_cell.length_a   1.000
_cell.length_b   1.000
_cell.length_c   1.000
_cell.angle_alpha   90.00
_cell.angle_beta   90.00
_cell.angle_gamma   90.00
#
_symmetry.space_group_name_H-M   'P 1'
#
loop_
_entity.id
_entity.type
_entity.pdbx_description
1 polymer ?
#
loop_
_entity_poly.entity_id
_entity_poly.type
_entity_poly.pdbx_seq_one_letter_code
_entity_poly.pdbx_strand_id
1 'polypeptide(L)'
;MKRKKKIHTGVCITDERIVCVTAHVENKTMVITDALEMKRSASIDEDVRKFIEMYDLDDGAYSIVANIDTQMHVAPYDPHDFDMKEFIKWNVEDYFTFDGDSFQMDACRREYPRHNYHMFMVAVERHSLELLKQGIRDTYAPVDVIDFWPIPICYSLMRRSGTVTGVVEKDHLHLWLWWNDICVQERIVPISSSNVSEAMEVLESRLQEFGVDEIQGVKLYGLDQLTDEEQKDMEAIISIYGETEYIPLLFLGRGRNRCKQGQLDWDMAIGMAARGLKWIGLGW
;
A
#
# COMPACT_ATOMS: atom_id res chain seq x y z
N MET A 1 12.75 -30.84 16.63
CA MET A 1 11.61 -30.45 15.79
C MET A 1 12.02 -29.26 14.91
N LYS A 2 12.06 -29.40 13.57
CA LYS A 2 12.22 -28.24 12.68
C LYS A 2 10.94 -27.38 12.80
N ARG A 3 11.04 -26.11 13.23
CA ARG A 3 9.89 -25.18 13.16
C ARG A 3 9.39 -25.16 11.72
N LYS A 4 8.11 -25.42 11.49
CA LYS A 4 7.48 -25.19 10.17
C LYS A 4 7.75 -23.75 9.78
N LYS A 5 8.30 -23.51 8.58
CA LYS A 5 8.46 -22.14 8.05
C LYS A 5 7.05 -21.54 7.97
N LYS A 6 6.88 -20.31 8.45
CA LYS A 6 5.64 -19.55 8.26
C LYS A 6 5.59 -19.15 6.79
N ILE A 7 4.55 -19.56 6.09
CA ILE A 7 4.27 -19.20 4.70
C ILE A 7 3.10 -18.23 4.71
N HIS A 8 3.13 -17.24 3.85
CA HIS A 8 2.04 -16.30 3.69
C HIS A 8 1.87 -15.90 2.23
N THR A 9 0.62 -15.71 1.80
CA THR A 9 0.28 -15.27 0.45
C THR A 9 -0.26 -13.85 0.49
N GLY A 10 0.35 -12.94 -0.26
CA GLY A 10 -0.16 -11.60 -0.51
C GLY A 10 -0.89 -11.56 -1.84
N VAL A 11 -2.08 -10.99 -1.86
CA VAL A 11 -2.94 -10.87 -3.05
C VAL A 11 -3.20 -9.39 -3.32
N CYS A 12 -3.02 -8.97 -4.58
CA CYS A 12 -3.40 -7.65 -5.06
C CYS A 12 -4.43 -7.76 -6.17
N ILE A 13 -5.51 -6.97 -6.06
CA ILE A 13 -6.62 -6.93 -7.00
C ILE A 13 -6.65 -5.53 -7.61
N THR A 14 -6.45 -5.46 -8.92
CA THR A 14 -6.63 -4.24 -9.72
C THR A 14 -7.89 -4.36 -10.59
N ASP A 15 -8.18 -3.35 -11.39
CA ASP A 15 -9.30 -3.40 -12.34
C ASP A 15 -9.05 -4.41 -13.47
N GLU A 16 -7.79 -4.70 -13.80
CA GLU A 16 -7.42 -5.55 -14.92
C GLU A 16 -7.17 -6.99 -14.53
N ARG A 17 -6.56 -7.22 -13.36
CA ARG A 17 -6.10 -8.55 -12.94
C ARG A 17 -6.00 -8.72 -11.43
N ILE A 18 -5.92 -9.98 -11.03
CA ILE A 18 -5.55 -10.39 -9.67
C ILE A 18 -4.17 -11.03 -9.75
N VAL A 19 -3.26 -10.61 -8.91
CA VAL A 19 -1.94 -11.21 -8.75
C VAL A 19 -1.72 -11.68 -7.33
N CYS A 20 -0.96 -12.74 -7.13
CA CYS A 20 -0.56 -13.14 -5.79
C CYS A 20 0.90 -13.60 -5.74
N VAL A 21 1.46 -13.47 -4.55
CA VAL A 21 2.82 -13.87 -4.21
C VAL A 21 2.80 -14.69 -2.94
N THR A 22 3.29 -15.93 -3.02
CA THR A 22 3.47 -16.81 -1.85
C THR A 22 4.93 -16.78 -1.40
N ALA A 23 5.16 -16.48 -0.14
CA ALA A 23 6.49 -16.28 0.39
C ALA A 23 6.69 -16.82 1.81
N HIS A 24 7.96 -16.96 2.19
CA HIS A 24 8.40 -17.17 3.57
C HIS A 24 9.69 -16.39 3.83
N VAL A 25 10.10 -16.28 5.10
CA VAL A 25 11.36 -15.62 5.45
C VAL A 25 12.43 -16.67 5.73
N GLU A 26 13.63 -16.49 5.14
CA GLU A 26 14.82 -17.28 5.37
C GLU A 26 16.05 -16.37 5.44
N ASN A 27 16.81 -16.46 6.53
CA ASN A 27 18.05 -15.67 6.72
C ASN A 27 17.85 -14.16 6.48
N LYS A 28 16.76 -13.60 7.00
CA LYS A 28 16.36 -12.18 6.82
C LYS A 28 16.06 -11.77 5.37
N THR A 29 15.88 -12.73 4.48
CA THR A 29 15.48 -12.50 3.10
C THR A 29 14.08 -13.07 2.90
N MET A 30 13.22 -12.35 2.20
CA MET A 30 11.93 -12.87 1.80
C MET A 30 12.11 -13.76 0.57
N VAL A 31 11.71 -15.00 0.70
CA VAL A 31 11.81 -16.01 -0.35
C VAL A 31 10.44 -16.20 -0.99
N ILE A 32 10.31 -15.79 -2.24
CA ILE A 32 9.10 -15.95 -3.05
C ILE A 32 9.15 -17.32 -3.72
N THR A 33 8.23 -18.20 -3.36
CA THR A 33 8.14 -19.57 -3.86
C THR A 33 7.16 -19.73 -5.00
N ASP A 34 6.10 -18.94 -4.99
CA ASP A 34 5.08 -18.96 -6.05
C ASP A 34 4.60 -17.55 -6.37
N ALA A 35 4.19 -17.33 -7.61
CA ALA A 35 3.59 -16.11 -8.09
C ALA A 35 2.58 -16.46 -9.20
N LEU A 36 1.37 -15.98 -9.08
CA LEU A 36 0.26 -16.31 -9.96
C LEU A 36 -0.48 -15.05 -10.37
N GLU A 37 -1.08 -15.10 -11.55
CA GLU A 37 -1.92 -14.02 -12.06
C GLU A 37 -3.17 -14.58 -12.74
N MET A 38 -4.26 -13.83 -12.64
CA MET A 38 -5.51 -14.08 -13.35
C MET A 38 -6.06 -12.76 -13.87
N LYS A 39 -6.41 -12.71 -15.17
CA LYS A 39 -7.10 -11.55 -15.72
C LYS A 39 -8.53 -11.49 -15.16
N ARG A 40 -8.96 -10.30 -14.78
CA ARG A 40 -10.35 -10.08 -14.36
C ARG A 40 -11.30 -10.09 -15.55
N SER A 41 -12.52 -10.56 -15.33
CA SER A 41 -13.54 -10.73 -16.36
C SER A 41 -14.97 -10.52 -15.89
N ALA A 42 -15.16 -10.39 -14.59
CA ALA A 42 -16.47 -10.29 -13.93
C ALA A 42 -16.42 -9.23 -12.80
N SER A 43 -17.42 -9.26 -11.93
CA SER A 43 -17.44 -8.46 -10.72
C SER A 43 -16.34 -8.89 -9.74
N ILE A 44 -15.98 -8.01 -8.79
CA ILE A 44 -14.89 -8.27 -7.86
C ILE A 44 -15.14 -9.50 -6.99
N ASP A 45 -16.36 -9.73 -6.55
CA ASP A 45 -16.76 -10.90 -5.74
C ASP A 45 -16.62 -12.21 -6.51
N GLU A 46 -17.07 -12.25 -7.76
CA GLU A 46 -16.95 -13.45 -8.62
C GLU A 46 -15.49 -13.76 -8.97
N ASP A 47 -14.72 -12.75 -9.35
CA ASP A 47 -13.32 -12.92 -9.72
C ASP A 47 -12.47 -13.34 -8.51
N VAL A 48 -12.71 -12.77 -7.32
CA VAL A 48 -12.01 -13.13 -6.08
C VAL A 48 -12.34 -14.56 -5.68
N ARG A 49 -13.61 -14.94 -5.66
CA ARG A 49 -14.01 -16.32 -5.37
C ARG A 49 -13.33 -17.31 -6.31
N LYS A 50 -13.44 -17.07 -7.62
CA LYS A 50 -12.80 -17.91 -8.65
C LYS A 50 -11.27 -18.01 -8.46
N PHE A 51 -10.62 -16.89 -8.11
CA PHE A 51 -9.19 -16.86 -7.89
C PHE A 51 -8.80 -17.71 -6.67
N ILE A 52 -9.49 -17.56 -5.54
CA ILE A 52 -9.22 -18.31 -4.31
C ILE A 52 -9.42 -19.81 -4.54
N GLU A 53 -10.52 -20.20 -5.18
CA GLU A 53 -10.82 -21.60 -5.50
C GLU A 53 -9.80 -22.21 -6.50
N MET A 54 -9.42 -21.44 -7.55
CA MET A 54 -8.51 -21.92 -8.59
C MET A 54 -7.09 -22.17 -8.06
N TYR A 55 -6.66 -21.37 -7.10
CA TYR A 55 -5.28 -21.40 -6.60
C TYR A 55 -5.13 -22.01 -5.22
N ASP A 56 -6.21 -22.63 -4.72
CA ASP A 56 -6.23 -23.42 -3.47
C ASP A 56 -5.67 -22.62 -2.28
N LEU A 57 -6.13 -21.37 -2.15
CA LEU A 57 -5.68 -20.48 -1.07
C LEU A 57 -6.29 -20.85 0.29
N ASP A 58 -7.22 -21.82 0.30
CA ASP A 58 -7.94 -22.25 1.49
C ASP A 58 -7.03 -22.87 2.56
N ASP A 59 -5.93 -23.50 2.14
CA ASP A 59 -4.98 -24.19 3.02
C ASP A 59 -3.90 -23.27 3.61
N GLY A 60 -3.88 -21.97 3.26
CA GLY A 60 -2.83 -21.03 3.62
C GLY A 60 -3.33 -19.74 4.29
N ALA A 61 -2.43 -19.08 5.04
CA ALA A 61 -2.66 -17.73 5.50
C ALA A 61 -2.44 -16.75 4.33
N TYR A 62 -3.41 -15.88 4.07
CA TYR A 62 -3.28 -14.87 3.03
C TYR A 62 -3.87 -13.52 3.45
N SER A 63 -3.40 -12.48 2.78
CA SER A 63 -3.86 -11.10 2.97
C SER A 63 -4.13 -10.46 1.61
N ILE A 64 -5.13 -9.60 1.54
CA ILE A 64 -5.65 -9.02 0.29
C ILE A 64 -5.59 -7.49 0.35
N VAL A 65 -5.19 -6.88 -0.76
CA VAL A 65 -5.46 -5.48 -1.08
C VAL A 65 -6.20 -5.39 -2.40
N ALA A 66 -7.16 -4.49 -2.49
CA ALA A 66 -7.86 -4.20 -3.74
C ALA A 66 -7.76 -2.70 -4.07
N ASN A 67 -7.68 -2.38 -5.35
CA ASN A 67 -7.79 -1.01 -5.84
C ASN A 67 -9.25 -0.55 -5.69
N ILE A 68 -9.59 -0.14 -4.49
CA ILE A 68 -10.90 0.43 -4.11
C ILE A 68 -10.64 1.88 -3.75
N ASP A 69 -11.56 2.75 -4.11
CA ASP A 69 -11.47 4.18 -3.76
C ASP A 69 -11.29 4.36 -2.26
N THR A 70 -10.17 5.00 -1.92
CA THR A 70 -9.67 5.11 -0.54
C THR A 70 -9.15 6.51 -0.32
N GLN A 71 -9.57 7.15 0.76
CA GLN A 71 -9.00 8.40 1.23
C GLN A 71 -8.29 8.18 2.57
N MET A 72 -7.12 8.78 2.72
CA MET A 72 -6.31 8.70 3.94
C MET A 72 -6.06 10.09 4.49
N HIS A 73 -6.18 10.23 5.79
CA HIS A 73 -5.92 11.50 6.46
C HIS A 73 -5.20 11.31 7.79
N VAL A 74 -4.32 12.25 8.11
CA VAL A 74 -3.61 12.30 9.40
C VAL A 74 -3.86 13.64 10.06
N ALA A 75 -4.46 13.62 11.23
CA ALA A 75 -4.79 14.82 11.99
C ALA A 75 -4.09 14.81 13.37
N PRO A 76 -3.70 15.98 13.90
CA PRO A 76 -3.29 16.10 15.29
C PRO A 76 -4.40 15.62 16.21
N TYR A 77 -4.04 14.91 17.28
CA TYR A 77 -4.99 14.35 18.22
C TYR A 77 -4.48 14.46 19.64
N ASP A 78 -5.29 15.06 20.54
CA ASP A 78 -5.00 15.08 21.96
C ASP A 78 -5.91 14.07 22.69
N PRO A 79 -5.36 12.99 23.27
CA PRO A 79 -6.14 12.00 24.01
C PRO A 79 -6.72 12.51 25.32
N HIS A 80 -6.32 13.70 25.80
CA HIS A 80 -6.86 14.35 26.99
C HIS A 80 -8.14 15.14 26.70
N ASP A 81 -8.30 15.63 25.46
CA ASP A 81 -9.45 16.43 25.05
C ASP A 81 -10.62 15.58 24.54
N PHE A 82 -10.32 14.48 23.81
CA PHE A 82 -11.33 13.62 23.20
C PHE A 82 -10.96 12.16 23.30
N ASP A 83 -11.96 11.28 23.41
CA ASP A 83 -11.76 9.90 23.06
C ASP A 83 -11.72 9.73 21.51
N MET A 84 -11.20 8.61 21.05
CA MET A 84 -10.99 8.35 19.60
C MET A 84 -12.33 8.35 18.83
N LYS A 85 -13.41 7.85 19.43
CA LYS A 85 -14.72 7.77 18.77
C LYS A 85 -15.36 9.14 18.64
N GLU A 86 -15.23 9.95 19.68
CA GLU A 86 -15.72 11.34 19.67
C GLU A 86 -14.93 12.18 18.66
N PHE A 87 -13.60 12.04 18.64
CA PHE A 87 -12.77 12.73 17.66
C PHE A 87 -13.21 12.42 16.22
N ILE A 88 -13.36 11.14 15.88
CA ILE A 88 -13.80 10.72 14.55
C ILE A 88 -15.18 11.29 14.24
N LYS A 89 -16.13 11.14 15.16
CA LYS A 89 -17.52 11.60 14.97
C LYS A 89 -17.64 13.08 14.65
N TRP A 90 -16.82 13.91 15.29
CA TRP A 90 -16.90 15.37 15.15
C TRP A 90 -16.07 15.94 14.01
N ASN A 91 -15.04 15.20 13.55
CA ASN A 91 -14.10 15.73 12.58
C ASN A 91 -14.14 15.00 11.22
N VAL A 92 -14.90 13.93 11.08
CA VAL A 92 -14.88 13.11 9.85
C VAL A 92 -15.29 13.90 8.61
N GLU A 93 -16.29 14.76 8.72
CA GLU A 93 -16.80 15.57 7.61
C GLU A 93 -15.81 16.67 7.19
N ASP A 94 -14.90 17.08 8.08
CA ASP A 94 -13.87 18.07 7.79
C ASP A 94 -12.69 17.45 7.01
N TYR A 95 -12.49 16.14 7.14
CA TYR A 95 -11.35 15.44 6.57
C TYR A 95 -11.66 14.64 5.32
N PHE A 96 -12.90 14.20 5.15
CA PHE A 96 -13.30 13.35 4.03
C PHE A 96 -14.41 14.01 3.22
N THR A 97 -14.28 13.94 1.90
CA THR A 97 -15.22 14.56 0.95
C THR A 97 -16.39 13.64 0.59
N PHE A 98 -16.57 12.55 1.32
CA PHE A 98 -17.57 11.53 1.04
C PHE A 98 -18.91 11.78 1.69
N ASP A 99 -19.97 11.31 1.06
CA ASP A 99 -21.26 11.10 1.70
C ASP A 99 -21.11 9.98 2.75
N GLY A 100 -21.37 10.28 4.01
CA GLY A 100 -21.05 9.43 5.17
C GLY A 100 -21.56 7.98 5.11
N ASP A 101 -22.65 7.72 4.34
CA ASP A 101 -23.20 6.38 4.20
C ASP A 101 -22.51 5.53 3.13
N SER A 102 -21.77 6.13 2.19
CA SER A 102 -21.10 5.44 1.09
C SER A 102 -19.72 4.89 1.45
N PHE A 103 -19.18 5.20 2.64
CA PHE A 103 -17.85 4.80 3.08
C PHE A 103 -17.84 4.01 4.37
N GLN A 104 -16.85 3.14 4.48
CA GLN A 104 -16.47 2.50 5.74
C GLN A 104 -15.15 3.10 6.21
N MET A 105 -15.11 3.53 7.46
CA MET A 105 -13.92 4.10 8.08
C MET A 105 -13.24 3.13 9.03
N ASP A 106 -11.91 3.25 9.10
CA ASP A 106 -11.07 2.72 10.17
C ASP A 106 -10.11 3.82 10.63
N ALA A 107 -9.68 3.76 11.88
CA ALA A 107 -8.76 4.74 12.44
C ALA A 107 -7.86 4.13 13.52
N CYS A 108 -6.63 4.62 13.58
CA CYS A 108 -5.71 4.25 14.64
C CYS A 108 -4.93 5.46 15.16
N ARG A 109 -4.70 5.46 16.47
CA ARG A 109 -3.82 6.43 17.11
C ARG A 109 -2.38 6.00 16.99
N ARG A 110 -1.50 6.94 16.66
CA ARG A 110 -0.04 6.77 16.70
C ARG A 110 0.59 7.86 17.56
N GLU A 111 1.59 7.47 18.34
CA GLU A 111 2.43 8.40 19.10
C GLU A 111 3.68 8.74 18.28
N TYR A 112 4.01 10.02 18.25
CA TYR A 112 5.16 10.55 17.54
C TYR A 112 6.23 11.03 18.54
N PRO A 113 7.47 11.29 18.08
CA PRO A 113 8.48 11.89 18.92
C PRO A 113 7.96 13.15 19.64
N ARG A 114 8.30 13.31 20.92
CA ARG A 114 7.87 14.40 21.82
C ARG A 114 6.44 14.27 22.38
N HIS A 115 5.88 13.04 22.46
CA HIS A 115 4.54 12.78 23.04
C HIS A 115 3.39 13.49 22.31
N ASN A 116 3.58 13.82 21.04
CA ASN A 116 2.48 14.24 20.20
C ASN A 116 1.73 13.01 19.67
N TYR A 117 0.43 13.09 19.63
CA TYR A 117 -0.39 12.03 19.05
C TYR A 117 -1.03 12.50 17.76
N HIS A 118 -1.17 11.58 16.85
CA HIS A 118 -1.93 11.81 15.62
C HIS A 118 -2.93 10.68 15.43
N MET A 119 -4.06 11.03 14.84
CA MET A 119 -5.06 10.09 14.40
C MET A 119 -4.83 9.83 12.91
N PHE A 120 -4.51 8.60 12.56
CA PHE A 120 -4.52 8.13 11.19
C PHE A 120 -5.90 7.57 10.88
N MET A 121 -6.52 8.08 9.85
CA MET A 121 -7.87 7.73 9.43
C MET A 121 -7.86 7.27 7.98
N VAL A 122 -8.63 6.24 7.69
CA VAL A 122 -8.83 5.70 6.35
C VAL A 122 -10.33 5.57 6.09
N ALA A 123 -10.80 6.07 4.98
CA ALA A 123 -12.16 5.87 4.50
C ALA A 123 -12.12 5.13 3.16
N VAL A 124 -12.91 4.07 3.03
CA VAL A 124 -12.95 3.18 1.86
C VAL A 124 -14.37 3.11 1.32
N GLU A 125 -14.53 3.11 0.01
CA GLU A 125 -15.82 2.96 -0.66
C GLU A 125 -16.48 1.63 -0.23
N ARG A 126 -17.67 1.75 0.36
CA ARG A 126 -18.34 0.64 1.06
C ARG A 126 -18.82 -0.45 0.11
N HIS A 127 -19.38 -0.09 -1.02
CA HIS A 127 -19.97 -1.08 -1.94
C HIS A 127 -18.93 -2.05 -2.48
N SER A 128 -17.81 -1.55 -2.99
CA SER A 128 -16.71 -2.38 -3.49
C SER A 128 -16.06 -3.20 -2.39
N LEU A 129 -15.93 -2.64 -1.18
CA LEU A 129 -15.44 -3.38 -0.02
C LEU A 129 -16.38 -4.53 0.38
N GLU A 130 -17.69 -4.33 0.35
CA GLU A 130 -18.65 -5.40 0.65
C GLU A 130 -18.68 -6.47 -0.45
N LEU A 131 -18.54 -6.11 -1.73
CA LEU A 131 -18.36 -7.09 -2.81
C LEU A 131 -17.07 -7.92 -2.61
N LEU A 132 -15.96 -7.27 -2.27
CA LEU A 132 -14.71 -7.98 -1.94
C LEU A 132 -14.92 -8.97 -0.78
N LYS A 133 -15.53 -8.52 0.31
CA LYS A 133 -15.86 -9.37 1.47
C LYS A 133 -16.80 -10.52 1.10
N GLN A 134 -17.77 -10.28 0.21
CA GLN A 134 -18.69 -11.31 -0.27
C GLN A 134 -17.93 -12.42 -1.00
N GLY A 135 -17.08 -12.07 -1.97
CA GLY A 135 -16.27 -13.04 -2.70
C GLY A 135 -15.39 -13.92 -1.78
N ILE A 136 -14.82 -13.30 -0.73
CA ILE A 136 -14.02 -14.03 0.27
C ILE A 136 -14.92 -14.97 1.11
N ARG A 137 -16.06 -14.49 1.62
CA ARG A 137 -16.97 -15.30 2.45
C ARG A 137 -17.49 -16.53 1.74
N ASP A 138 -17.74 -16.43 0.44
CA ASP A 138 -18.28 -17.52 -0.38
C ASP A 138 -17.28 -18.67 -0.54
N THR A 139 -15.99 -18.44 -0.29
CA THR A 139 -14.96 -19.49 -0.34
C THR A 139 -14.67 -20.16 1.00
N TYR A 140 -15.13 -19.58 2.11
CA TYR A 140 -14.78 -19.99 3.48
C TYR A 140 -13.27 -19.94 3.80
N ALA A 141 -12.47 -19.39 2.91
CA ALA A 141 -11.02 -19.29 3.09
C ALA A 141 -10.66 -18.21 4.14
N PRO A 142 -9.76 -18.51 5.08
CA PRO A 142 -9.40 -17.56 6.13
C PRO A 142 -8.50 -16.46 5.59
N VAL A 143 -9.00 -15.23 5.53
CA VAL A 143 -8.19 -14.06 5.23
C VAL A 143 -7.64 -13.45 6.54
N ASP A 144 -6.34 -13.21 6.61
CA ASP A 144 -5.71 -12.60 7.79
C ASP A 144 -5.94 -11.10 7.84
N VAL A 145 -5.82 -10.43 6.69
CA VAL A 145 -5.95 -8.96 6.58
C VAL A 145 -6.54 -8.59 5.22
N ILE A 146 -7.49 -7.67 5.23
CA ILE A 146 -7.84 -6.84 4.07
C ILE A 146 -7.22 -5.48 4.33
N ASP A 147 -6.32 -5.04 3.44
CA ASP A 147 -5.63 -3.77 3.56
C ASP A 147 -6.18 -2.74 2.57
N PHE A 148 -5.81 -1.49 2.79
CA PHE A 148 -6.25 -0.37 1.98
C PHE A 148 -5.22 -0.03 0.91
N TRP A 149 -5.70 0.34 -0.27
CA TRP A 149 -4.88 0.89 -1.33
C TRP A 149 -4.37 2.30 -0.94
N PRO A 150 -3.10 2.66 -1.11
CA PRO A 150 -1.95 1.86 -1.58
C PRO A 150 -1.02 1.39 -0.45
N ILE A 151 -1.50 1.25 0.80
CA ILE A 151 -0.68 1.00 2.00
C ILE A 151 0.36 -0.14 1.82
N PRO A 152 0.03 -1.28 1.17
CA PRO A 152 0.99 -2.37 1.07
C PRO A 152 2.28 -2.04 0.31
N ILE A 153 2.28 -0.99 -0.51
CA ILE A 153 3.48 -0.59 -1.27
C ILE A 153 4.65 -0.30 -0.33
N CYS A 154 4.40 0.34 0.82
CA CYS A 154 5.45 0.68 1.78
C CYS A 154 6.14 -0.57 2.36
N TYR A 155 5.44 -1.72 2.42
CA TYR A 155 6.01 -2.97 2.93
C TYR A 155 6.89 -3.69 1.90
N SER A 156 6.84 -3.34 0.62
CA SER A 156 7.72 -3.85 -0.41
C SER A 156 9.07 -3.11 -0.47
N LEU A 157 9.19 -1.99 0.26
CA LEU A 157 10.35 -1.11 0.25
C LEU A 157 11.21 -1.27 1.51
N MET A 158 12.52 -1.04 1.37
CA MET A 158 13.48 -1.11 2.48
C MET A 158 13.26 0.00 3.50
N ARG A 159 12.96 1.19 3.04
CA ARG A 159 12.69 2.36 3.88
C ARG A 159 11.21 2.68 3.87
N ARG A 160 10.66 2.90 5.05
CA ARG A 160 9.23 3.20 5.24
C ARG A 160 8.99 4.59 5.83
N SER A 161 10.05 5.27 6.25
CA SER A 161 9.97 6.64 6.77
C SER A 161 10.71 7.57 5.84
N GLY A 162 10.06 8.67 5.46
CA GLY A 162 10.62 9.64 4.54
C GLY A 162 10.64 9.18 3.09
N THR A 163 9.89 8.15 2.74
CA THR A 163 9.80 7.66 1.36
C THR A 163 8.55 8.23 0.69
N VAL A 164 8.70 8.65 -0.55
CA VAL A 164 7.58 9.00 -1.43
C VAL A 164 7.38 7.89 -2.45
N THR A 165 6.15 7.43 -2.58
CA THR A 165 5.76 6.57 -3.70
C THR A 165 4.76 7.31 -4.58
N GLY A 166 4.75 7.01 -5.86
CA GLY A 166 3.81 7.64 -6.79
C GLY A 166 3.41 6.73 -7.92
N VAL A 167 2.23 6.99 -8.47
CA VAL A 167 1.67 6.28 -9.62
C VAL A 167 1.22 7.28 -10.67
N VAL A 168 1.61 7.03 -11.91
CA VAL A 168 1.10 7.76 -13.07
C VAL A 168 -0.30 7.26 -13.37
N GLU A 169 -1.29 8.15 -13.32
CA GLU A 169 -2.69 7.91 -13.62
C GLU A 169 -3.16 8.88 -14.69
N LYS A 170 -3.12 8.45 -15.95
CA LYS A 170 -3.45 9.28 -17.12
C LYS A 170 -2.55 10.53 -17.21
N ASP A 171 -3.12 11.70 -16.88
CA ASP A 171 -2.48 13.02 -16.94
C ASP A 171 -2.04 13.55 -15.56
N HIS A 172 -2.18 12.74 -14.52
CA HIS A 172 -1.84 13.08 -13.15
C HIS A 172 -0.83 12.10 -12.55
N LEU A 173 -0.06 12.61 -11.62
CA LEU A 173 0.79 11.82 -10.73
C LEU A 173 0.17 11.83 -9.33
N HIS A 174 -0.20 10.66 -8.83
CA HIS A 174 -0.67 10.49 -7.46
C HIS A 174 0.52 10.12 -6.58
N LEU A 175 0.83 10.94 -5.57
CA LEU A 175 1.98 10.81 -4.68
C LEU A 175 1.52 10.54 -3.25
N TRP A 176 2.21 9.63 -2.56
CA TRP A 176 2.02 9.31 -1.14
C TRP A 176 3.33 9.44 -0.39
N LEU A 177 3.33 10.21 0.69
CA LEU A 177 4.43 10.32 1.62
C LEU A 177 4.25 9.34 2.78
N TRP A 178 5.25 8.54 3.03
CA TRP A 178 5.23 7.52 4.08
C TRP A 178 6.07 7.91 5.29
N TRP A 179 5.48 7.70 6.46
CA TRP A 179 6.18 7.71 7.74
C TRP A 179 5.86 6.40 8.47
N ASN A 180 6.86 5.51 8.61
CA ASN A 180 6.68 4.12 8.98
C ASN A 180 5.74 3.40 7.98
N ASP A 181 4.60 2.91 8.43
CA ASP A 181 3.58 2.25 7.62
C ASP A 181 2.31 3.11 7.44
N ILE A 182 2.47 4.42 7.62
CA ILE A 182 1.38 5.40 7.55
C ILE A 182 1.61 6.36 6.38
N CYS A 183 0.60 6.56 5.56
CA CYS A 183 0.56 7.67 4.62
C CYS A 183 0.23 8.96 5.38
N VAL A 184 1.22 9.84 5.51
CA VAL A 184 1.05 11.10 6.26
C VAL A 184 0.57 12.27 5.40
N GLN A 185 0.70 12.12 4.10
CA GLN A 185 0.22 13.09 3.12
C GLN A 185 0.06 12.42 1.76
N GLU A 186 -1.00 12.79 1.05
CA GLU A 186 -1.17 12.48 -0.36
C GLU A 186 -1.25 13.75 -1.20
N ARG A 187 -0.86 13.67 -2.47
CA ARG A 187 -0.95 14.74 -3.47
C ARG A 187 -1.29 14.16 -4.82
N ILE A 188 -2.23 14.78 -5.51
CA ILE A 188 -2.52 14.51 -6.91
C ILE A 188 -2.17 15.77 -7.68
N VAL A 189 -1.23 15.65 -8.61
CA VAL A 189 -0.72 16.79 -9.37
C VAL A 189 -0.67 16.49 -10.87
N PRO A 190 -0.91 17.47 -11.74
CA PRO A 190 -0.67 17.32 -13.17
C PRO A 190 0.77 16.95 -13.44
N ILE A 191 1.02 16.11 -14.44
CA ILE A 191 2.37 15.67 -14.80
C ILE A 191 3.11 16.83 -15.48
N SER A 192 3.98 17.45 -14.72
CA SER A 192 4.97 18.42 -15.21
C SER A 192 6.09 18.57 -14.18
N SER A 193 7.28 18.87 -14.62
CA SER A 193 8.45 19.02 -13.75
C SER A 193 8.20 20.04 -12.62
N SER A 194 7.59 21.19 -12.94
CA SER A 194 7.30 22.24 -11.94
C SER A 194 6.28 21.80 -10.89
N ASN A 195 5.17 21.18 -11.30
CA ASN A 195 4.11 20.76 -10.38
C ASN A 195 4.61 19.65 -9.46
N VAL A 196 5.38 18.69 -10.00
CA VAL A 196 5.92 17.59 -9.19
C VAL A 196 6.98 18.10 -8.22
N SER A 197 7.87 19.03 -8.65
CA SER A 197 8.84 19.66 -7.75
C SER A 197 8.17 20.41 -6.60
N GLU A 198 7.15 21.22 -6.88
CA GLU A 198 6.37 21.91 -5.85
C GLU A 198 5.69 20.94 -4.89
N ALA A 199 5.12 19.86 -5.42
CA ALA A 199 4.52 18.81 -4.59
C ALA A 199 5.55 18.15 -3.67
N MET A 200 6.76 17.86 -4.18
CA MET A 200 7.84 17.28 -3.39
C MET A 200 8.29 18.19 -2.26
N GLU A 201 8.41 19.51 -2.48
CA GLU A 201 8.72 20.49 -1.43
C GLU A 201 7.64 20.53 -0.33
N VAL A 202 6.37 20.45 -0.71
CA VAL A 202 5.26 20.36 0.26
C VAL A 202 5.32 19.06 1.07
N LEU A 203 5.61 17.93 0.41
CA LEU A 203 5.76 16.65 1.09
C LEU A 203 6.94 16.64 2.05
N GLU A 204 8.06 17.26 1.67
CA GLU A 204 9.24 17.39 2.53
C GLU A 204 8.96 18.28 3.76
N SER A 205 8.28 19.41 3.57
CA SER A 205 7.83 20.26 4.68
C SER A 205 6.92 19.50 5.65
N ARG A 206 6.02 18.67 5.12
CA ARG A 206 5.15 17.83 5.94
C ARG A 206 5.95 16.78 6.72
N LEU A 207 6.98 16.20 6.11
CA LEU A 207 7.82 15.17 6.72
C LEU A 207 8.58 15.69 7.96
N GLN A 208 9.00 16.96 7.93
CA GLN A 208 9.69 17.62 9.05
C GLN A 208 8.82 17.65 10.33
N GLU A 209 7.50 17.76 10.19
CA GLU A 209 6.58 17.69 11.34
C GLU A 209 6.66 16.32 12.06
N PHE A 210 7.08 15.28 11.36
CA PHE A 210 7.28 13.93 11.88
C PHE A 210 8.73 13.64 12.32
N GLY A 211 9.58 14.67 12.35
CA GLY A 211 10.96 14.56 12.82
C GLY A 211 11.92 13.91 11.83
N VAL A 212 11.58 13.92 10.55
CA VAL A 212 12.45 13.49 9.45
C VAL A 212 12.77 14.71 8.59
N ASP A 213 14.06 15.04 8.46
CA ASP A 213 14.49 16.32 7.90
C ASP A 213 14.37 16.40 6.37
N GLU A 214 14.46 15.25 5.68
CA GLU A 214 14.47 15.19 4.20
C GLU A 214 13.80 13.91 3.69
N ILE A 215 13.37 13.94 2.43
CA ILE A 215 12.89 12.75 1.73
C ILE A 215 14.06 11.78 1.51
N GLN A 216 13.89 10.55 1.95
CA GLN A 216 14.93 9.51 1.97
C GLN A 216 14.94 8.64 0.71
N GLY A 217 13.97 8.83 -0.17
CA GLY A 217 13.89 8.12 -1.44
C GLY A 217 12.51 8.20 -2.09
N VAL A 218 12.51 7.99 -3.39
CA VAL A 218 11.32 8.07 -4.24
C VAL A 218 11.16 6.80 -5.03
N LYS A 219 9.92 6.32 -5.20
CA LYS A 219 9.56 5.25 -6.13
C LYS A 219 8.32 5.61 -6.92
N LEU A 220 8.47 5.73 -8.22
CA LEU A 220 7.38 6.02 -9.15
C LEU A 220 7.05 4.81 -10.01
N TYR A 221 5.76 4.61 -10.28
CA TYR A 221 5.22 3.54 -11.12
C TYR A 221 4.48 4.12 -12.32
N GLY A 222 4.44 3.37 -13.41
CA GLY A 222 3.72 3.78 -14.62
C GLY A 222 4.47 4.79 -15.48
N LEU A 223 5.78 4.96 -15.28
CA LEU A 223 6.59 5.89 -16.07
C LEU A 223 6.60 5.56 -17.56
N ASP A 224 6.37 4.31 -17.92
CA ASP A 224 6.24 3.84 -19.30
C ASP A 224 4.97 4.35 -20.02
N GLN A 225 4.05 4.99 -19.30
CA GLN A 225 2.86 5.66 -19.85
C GLN A 225 3.15 7.11 -20.26
N LEU A 226 4.29 7.65 -19.85
CA LEU A 226 4.71 9.04 -20.10
C LEU A 226 5.38 9.18 -21.47
N THR A 227 5.36 10.39 -22.00
CA THR A 227 6.21 10.78 -23.11
C THR A 227 7.69 10.76 -22.71
N ASP A 228 8.59 10.64 -23.71
CA ASP A 228 10.05 10.63 -23.46
C ASP A 228 10.54 11.89 -22.70
N GLU A 229 9.89 13.04 -22.87
CA GLU A 229 10.21 14.29 -22.20
C GLU A 229 9.77 14.26 -20.73
N GLU A 230 8.52 13.89 -20.48
CA GLU A 230 7.97 13.74 -19.12
C GLU A 230 8.73 12.68 -18.33
N GLN A 231 9.09 11.56 -18.96
CA GLN A 231 9.87 10.51 -18.30
C GLN A 231 11.24 11.04 -17.84
N LYS A 232 11.95 11.81 -18.69
CA LYS A 232 13.23 12.43 -18.32
C LYS A 232 13.08 13.42 -17.17
N ASP A 233 11.99 14.17 -17.14
CA ASP A 233 11.70 15.10 -16.06
C ASP A 233 11.49 14.34 -14.74
N MET A 234 10.75 13.23 -14.75
CA MET A 234 10.55 12.40 -13.56
C MET A 234 11.86 11.72 -13.11
N GLU A 235 12.66 11.23 -14.05
CA GLU A 235 13.98 10.66 -13.73
C GLU A 235 14.92 11.69 -13.09
N ALA A 236 14.87 12.95 -13.55
CA ALA A 236 15.62 14.05 -12.93
C ALA A 236 15.18 14.29 -11.48
N ILE A 237 13.88 14.31 -11.21
CA ILE A 237 13.34 14.45 -9.84
C ILE A 237 13.77 13.27 -8.97
N ILE A 238 13.62 12.02 -9.44
CA ILE A 238 14.07 10.82 -8.71
C ILE A 238 15.57 10.92 -8.40
N SER A 239 16.38 11.45 -9.31
CA SER A 239 17.83 11.57 -9.09
C SER A 239 18.22 12.57 -7.98
N ILE A 240 17.37 13.57 -7.71
CA ILE A 240 17.57 14.54 -6.61
C ILE A 240 17.35 13.88 -5.26
N TYR A 241 16.29 13.12 -5.11
CA TYR A 241 15.89 12.50 -3.84
C TYR A 241 16.45 11.08 -3.64
N GLY A 242 16.96 10.46 -4.71
CA GLY A 242 17.39 9.07 -4.75
C GLY A 242 16.23 8.09 -4.95
N GLU A 243 16.51 6.98 -5.62
CA GLU A 243 15.53 5.88 -5.74
C GLU A 243 15.53 5.04 -4.47
N THR A 244 14.33 4.71 -3.96
CA THR A 244 14.22 3.81 -2.81
C THR A 244 14.41 2.34 -3.22
N GLU A 245 15.09 1.58 -2.39
CA GLU A 245 15.37 0.17 -2.64
C GLU A 245 14.20 -0.71 -2.20
N TYR A 246 14.03 -1.83 -2.90
CA TYR A 246 13.13 -2.91 -2.50
C TYR A 246 13.71 -3.75 -1.36
N ILE A 247 12.82 -4.39 -0.60
CA ILE A 247 13.23 -5.41 0.36
C ILE A 247 14.01 -6.54 -0.35
N PRO A 248 14.99 -7.16 0.33
CA PRO A 248 15.76 -8.24 -0.28
C PRO A 248 14.87 -9.44 -0.57
N LEU A 249 14.77 -9.79 -1.85
CA LEU A 249 13.97 -10.88 -2.36
C LEU A 249 14.84 -12.00 -2.98
N LEU A 250 14.44 -13.24 -2.73
CA LEU A 250 14.95 -14.41 -3.46
C LEU A 250 13.76 -15.10 -4.14
N PHE A 251 13.85 -15.27 -5.44
CA PHE A 251 12.80 -15.88 -6.24
C PHE A 251 13.11 -17.35 -6.51
N LEU A 252 12.22 -18.25 -6.11
CA LEU A 252 12.31 -19.69 -6.33
C LEU A 252 11.04 -20.22 -7.02
N GLY A 253 11.16 -21.38 -7.66
CA GLY A 253 10.01 -22.04 -8.28
C GLY A 253 9.28 -21.17 -9.30
N ARG A 254 7.97 -21.13 -9.23
CA ARG A 254 7.12 -20.33 -10.11
C ARG A 254 7.29 -18.83 -9.88
N GLY A 255 7.66 -18.41 -8.66
CA GLY A 255 7.93 -17.01 -8.34
C GLY A 255 9.02 -16.41 -9.24
N ARG A 256 10.05 -17.18 -9.57
CA ARG A 256 11.15 -16.72 -10.42
C ARG A 256 10.77 -16.30 -11.84
N ASN A 257 9.71 -16.91 -12.38
CA ASN A 257 9.34 -16.72 -13.78
C ASN A 257 8.12 -15.83 -13.97
N ARG A 258 7.37 -15.53 -12.91
CA ARG A 258 6.08 -14.84 -13.00
C ARG A 258 6.01 -13.52 -12.27
N CYS A 259 6.64 -13.42 -11.10
CA CYS A 259 6.64 -12.17 -10.33
C CYS A 259 7.47 -11.09 -11.04
N LYS A 260 6.88 -9.92 -11.22
CA LYS A 260 7.48 -8.79 -11.91
C LYS A 260 7.67 -7.64 -10.91
N GLN A 261 8.68 -7.76 -10.06
CA GLN A 261 9.07 -6.67 -9.16
C GLN A 261 9.29 -5.38 -9.95
N GLY A 262 8.79 -4.26 -9.43
CA GLY A 262 8.79 -2.98 -10.12
C GLY A 262 7.49 -2.67 -10.85
N GLN A 263 6.55 -3.61 -10.94
CA GLN A 263 5.19 -3.33 -11.33
C GLN A 263 4.32 -3.17 -10.07
N LEU A 264 3.48 -2.15 -10.05
CA LEU A 264 2.70 -1.73 -8.89
C LEU A 264 1.92 -2.87 -8.22
N ASP A 265 1.16 -3.62 -8.97
CA ASP A 265 0.33 -4.72 -8.47
C ASP A 265 1.15 -5.87 -7.88
N TRP A 266 2.29 -6.21 -8.49
CA TRP A 266 3.22 -7.21 -7.95
C TRP A 266 3.88 -6.72 -6.66
N ASP A 267 4.31 -5.45 -6.62
CA ASP A 267 4.91 -4.85 -5.42
C ASP A 267 3.89 -4.73 -4.29
N MET A 268 2.62 -4.47 -4.59
CA MET A 268 1.53 -4.53 -3.63
C MET A 268 1.32 -5.95 -3.07
N ALA A 269 1.32 -6.97 -3.94
CA ALA A 269 1.21 -8.37 -3.49
C ALA A 269 2.43 -8.80 -2.64
N ILE A 270 3.64 -8.37 -3.01
CA ILE A 270 4.86 -8.56 -2.20
C ILE A 270 4.70 -7.89 -0.83
N GLY A 271 4.24 -6.65 -0.81
CA GLY A 271 3.98 -5.89 0.42
C GLY A 271 2.98 -6.59 1.35
N MET A 272 1.89 -7.12 0.78
CA MET A 272 0.90 -7.90 1.54
C MET A 272 1.49 -9.19 2.13
N ALA A 273 2.30 -9.91 1.36
CA ALA A 273 3.00 -11.10 1.85
C ALA A 273 4.01 -10.75 2.97
N ALA A 274 4.78 -9.67 2.79
CA ALA A 274 5.73 -9.18 3.79
C ALA A 274 5.03 -8.79 5.10
N ARG A 275 3.90 -8.07 5.02
CA ARG A 275 3.07 -7.70 6.18
C ARG A 275 2.56 -8.94 6.92
N GLY A 276 2.00 -9.91 6.21
CA GLY A 276 1.47 -11.14 6.79
C GLY A 276 2.55 -12.01 7.45
N LEU A 277 3.75 -12.01 6.90
CA LEU A 277 4.92 -12.67 7.49
C LEU A 277 5.45 -11.93 8.71
N LYS A 278 4.97 -10.72 8.99
CA LYS A 278 5.57 -9.79 9.96
C LYS A 278 7.05 -9.63 9.68
N TRP A 279 7.38 -9.53 8.39
CA TRP A 279 8.75 -9.29 7.97
C TRP A 279 9.13 -7.87 8.41
N ILE A 280 9.83 -7.81 9.53
CA ILE A 280 10.40 -6.58 10.05
C ILE A 280 11.78 -6.51 9.41
N GLY A 281 11.90 -5.69 8.38
CA GLY A 281 13.20 -5.39 7.74
C GLY A 281 14.22 -4.95 8.78
N LEU A 282 15.48 -5.09 8.45
CA LEU A 282 16.60 -4.72 9.31
C LEU A 282 16.48 -3.27 9.76
N GLY A 283 16.21 -3.03 11.03
CA GLY A 283 16.32 -1.73 11.68
C GLY A 283 14.97 -1.07 11.98
N TRP A 284 14.44 -1.41 13.13
CA TRP A 284 13.63 -0.55 13.96
C TRP A 284 14.49 -0.05 15.12
#